data_9fcb258fe1123f50313183cb228b31b6
#
_entry.id   9fcb258fe1123f50313183cb228b31b6
#
_cell.length_a   1.000
_cell.length_b   1.000
_cell.length_c   1.000
_cell.angle_alpha   90.00
_cell.angle_beta   90.00
_cell.angle_gamma   90.00
#
_symmetry.space_group_name_H-M   'P 1'
#
loop_
_entity.id
_entity.type
_entity.pdbx_description
1 polymer ?
#
loop_
_entity_poly.entity_id
_entity_poly.type
_entity_poly.pdbx_seq_one_letter_code
_entity_poly.pdbx_strand_id
1 'polypeptide(L)'
;ESKNFKQVKILEGFTPKEIRTLKLDVSKGDQCFLPTLTGHKPACIIGNNGNLEFISKIKDNPVYRNTFDFCTNSSGSTYVFNKEKVLEVIKNKKEIYTVRLGLNKASSVEEVYNALMKNKTEIFGCTSKDKYHDIVGLTLGFPEKSTMMFQLENMANVDYVLRDNPSKYKEVLLKVLQGENSPYKNLSKSSFKELEKIIKEYKPINYESSVYYPFKALANEPQEFARINKAIADFINNFSFKDLC
;
A
#
# COMPACT_ATOMS: atom_id res chain seq x y z
N GLU A 1 -28.92 0.02 -2.99
CA GLU A 1 -28.94 -1.21 -3.83
C GLU A 1 -28.09 -1.13 -5.10
N SER A 2 -27.84 0.06 -5.67
CA SER A 2 -27.10 0.17 -6.95
C SER A 2 -25.57 0.09 -6.87
N LYS A 3 -24.96 0.20 -5.67
CA LYS A 3 -23.51 0.16 -5.51
C LYS A 3 -22.89 -1.24 -5.63
N ASN A 4 -23.64 -2.29 -5.32
CA ASN A 4 -23.15 -3.67 -5.36
C ASN A 4 -23.04 -4.23 -6.79
N PHE A 5 -23.89 -3.81 -7.70
CA PHE A 5 -23.91 -4.33 -9.07
C PHE A 5 -22.70 -3.93 -9.93
N LYS A 6 -22.11 -2.74 -9.70
CA LYS A 6 -20.90 -2.34 -10.45
C LYS A 6 -19.65 -3.15 -10.05
N GLN A 7 -19.60 -3.63 -8.81
CA GLN A 7 -18.48 -4.42 -8.31
C GLN A 7 -18.48 -5.87 -8.80
N VAL A 8 -19.65 -6.41 -9.09
CA VAL A 8 -19.81 -7.80 -9.59
C VAL A 8 -19.31 -7.93 -11.04
N LYS A 9 -19.48 -6.89 -11.87
CA LYS A 9 -18.97 -6.90 -13.26
C LYS A 9 -17.46 -7.08 -13.37
N ILE A 10 -16.70 -6.74 -12.34
CA ILE A 10 -15.23 -6.90 -12.34
C ILE A 10 -14.82 -8.37 -12.30
N LEU A 11 -15.71 -9.25 -11.85
CA LEU A 11 -15.47 -10.70 -11.83
C LEU A 11 -16.11 -11.45 -13.00
N GLU A 12 -16.66 -10.71 -13.96
CA GLU A 12 -17.20 -11.28 -15.20
C GLU A 12 -16.06 -11.97 -15.97
N GLY A 13 -16.22 -13.26 -16.22
CA GLY A 13 -15.18 -14.08 -16.87
C GLY A 13 -14.41 -15.00 -15.92
N PHE A 14 -14.67 -14.94 -14.61
CA PHE A 14 -14.14 -15.89 -13.65
C PHE A 14 -15.18 -16.95 -13.26
N THR A 15 -14.74 -18.20 -13.22
CA THR A 15 -15.60 -19.28 -12.73
C THR A 15 -15.79 -19.19 -11.20
N PRO A 16 -16.90 -19.70 -10.65
CA PRO A 16 -17.10 -19.78 -9.20
C PRO A 16 -15.98 -20.51 -8.46
N LYS A 17 -15.32 -21.48 -9.12
CA LYS A 17 -14.16 -22.20 -8.57
C LYS A 17 -12.95 -21.27 -8.43
N GLU A 18 -12.64 -20.47 -9.44
CA GLU A 18 -11.55 -19.49 -9.43
C GLU A 18 -11.77 -18.45 -8.33
N ILE A 19 -12.98 -17.94 -8.19
CA ILE A 19 -13.34 -16.99 -7.16
C ILE A 19 -13.20 -17.58 -5.76
N ARG A 20 -13.60 -18.84 -5.55
CA ARG A 20 -13.44 -19.56 -4.28
C ARG A 20 -11.95 -19.73 -3.93
N THR A 21 -11.12 -20.01 -4.91
CA THR A 21 -9.67 -20.12 -4.73
C THR A 21 -9.09 -18.78 -4.29
N LEU A 22 -9.52 -17.66 -4.86
CA LEU A 22 -9.12 -16.32 -4.43
C LEU A 22 -9.51 -16.04 -2.97
N LYS A 23 -10.71 -16.42 -2.55
CA LYS A 23 -11.17 -16.24 -1.17
C LYS A 23 -10.33 -17.06 -0.18
N LEU A 24 -9.98 -18.30 -0.55
CA LEU A 24 -9.14 -19.17 0.26
C LEU A 24 -7.72 -18.63 0.41
N ASP A 25 -7.16 -18.07 -0.67
CA ASP A 25 -5.83 -17.49 -0.67
C ASP A 25 -5.75 -16.20 0.16
N VAL A 26 -6.80 -15.40 0.17
CA VAL A 26 -6.93 -14.23 1.06
C VAL A 26 -6.84 -14.64 2.54
N SER A 27 -7.39 -15.81 2.90
CA SER A 27 -7.35 -16.32 4.28
C SER A 27 -5.95 -16.75 4.74
N LYS A 28 -5.00 -16.96 3.82
CA LYS A 28 -3.60 -17.32 4.11
C LYS A 28 -2.66 -16.12 4.30
N GLY A 29 -3.18 -14.91 4.36
CA GLY A 29 -2.43 -13.72 4.75
C GLY A 29 -1.63 -13.02 3.65
N ASP A 30 -1.32 -13.66 2.55
CA ASP A 30 -0.47 -13.07 1.50
C ASP A 30 -1.24 -12.28 0.43
N GLN A 31 -2.59 -12.30 0.44
CA GLN A 31 -3.31 -11.97 -0.77
C GLN A 31 -4.54 -11.11 -0.53
N CYS A 32 -4.34 -9.83 -0.59
CA CYS A 32 -5.41 -8.85 -0.73
C CYS A 32 -5.91 -8.75 -2.18
N PHE A 33 -5.84 -9.83 -2.97
CA PHE A 33 -6.14 -9.80 -4.40
C PHE A 33 -7.61 -9.53 -4.66
N LEU A 34 -8.51 -10.29 -4.05
CA LEU A 34 -9.95 -10.06 -4.20
C LEU A 34 -10.38 -8.65 -3.76
N PRO A 35 -9.97 -8.13 -2.58
CA PRO A 35 -10.22 -6.74 -2.22
C PRO A 35 -9.64 -5.72 -3.21
N THR A 36 -8.52 -6.01 -3.85
CA THR A 36 -7.94 -5.13 -4.87
C THR A 36 -8.77 -5.17 -6.15
N LEU A 37 -9.19 -6.36 -6.61
CA LEU A 37 -10.06 -6.52 -7.78
C LEU A 37 -11.39 -5.80 -7.61
N THR A 38 -11.96 -5.85 -6.42
CA THR A 38 -13.27 -5.26 -6.11
C THR A 38 -13.19 -3.80 -5.65
N GLY A 39 -11.99 -3.19 -5.63
CA GLY A 39 -11.80 -1.79 -5.29
C GLY A 39 -11.90 -1.47 -3.79
N HIS A 40 -11.76 -2.45 -2.91
CA HIS A 40 -11.69 -2.26 -1.47
C HIS A 40 -10.26 -2.00 -1.00
N LYS A 41 -9.27 -2.32 -1.84
CA LYS A 41 -7.86 -2.08 -1.61
C LYS A 41 -7.20 -1.50 -2.87
N PRO A 42 -6.27 -0.54 -2.74
CA PRO A 42 -5.67 0.09 -3.92
C PRO A 42 -4.71 -0.84 -4.67
N ALA A 43 -3.95 -1.66 -3.96
CA ALA A 43 -3.02 -2.58 -4.58
C ALA A 43 -2.74 -3.79 -3.69
N CYS A 44 -2.22 -4.87 -4.29
CA CYS A 44 -1.73 -6.05 -3.59
C CYS A 44 -0.46 -6.59 -4.22
N ILE A 45 0.21 -7.50 -3.50
CA ILE A 45 1.36 -8.27 -3.98
C ILE A 45 0.93 -9.73 -4.08
N ILE A 46 1.22 -10.35 -5.19
CA ILE A 46 1.00 -11.79 -5.42
C ILE A 46 2.37 -12.44 -5.53
N GLY A 47 2.67 -13.37 -4.62
CA GLY A 47 3.94 -14.11 -4.61
C GLY A 47 4.08 -15.09 -5.77
N ASN A 48 5.30 -15.60 -5.97
CA ASN A 48 5.67 -16.52 -7.06
C ASN A 48 4.82 -17.81 -7.14
N ASN A 49 4.30 -18.27 -6.00
CA ASN A 49 3.52 -19.50 -5.90
C ASN A 49 2.01 -19.26 -6.02
N GLY A 50 1.59 -18.02 -6.25
CA GLY A 50 0.18 -17.64 -6.31
C GLY A 50 -0.25 -17.31 -7.72
N ASN A 51 -1.39 -17.80 -8.12
CA ASN A 51 -2.31 -17.32 -9.16
C ASN A 51 -1.72 -16.60 -10.41
N LEU A 52 -0.52 -16.98 -10.91
CA LEU A 52 0.05 -16.44 -12.15
C LEU A 52 -0.90 -16.61 -13.33
N GLU A 53 -1.62 -17.72 -13.37
CA GLU A 53 -2.67 -17.97 -14.37
C GLU A 53 -3.79 -16.94 -14.29
N PHE A 54 -4.13 -16.54 -13.07
CA PHE A 54 -5.12 -15.50 -12.81
C PHE A 54 -4.66 -14.12 -13.28
N ILE A 55 -3.41 -13.77 -12.99
CA ILE A 55 -2.81 -12.51 -13.45
C ILE A 55 -2.80 -12.48 -14.98
N SER A 56 -2.46 -13.60 -15.63
CA SER A 56 -2.47 -13.71 -17.09
C SER A 56 -3.87 -13.45 -17.64
N LYS A 57 -4.90 -14.08 -17.08
CA LYS A 57 -6.30 -13.87 -17.48
C LYS A 57 -6.74 -12.41 -17.35
N ILE A 58 -6.34 -11.71 -16.27
CA ILE A 58 -6.67 -10.30 -16.09
C ILE A 58 -5.92 -9.43 -17.10
N LYS A 59 -4.64 -9.69 -17.32
CA LYS A 59 -3.82 -8.94 -18.28
C LYS A 59 -4.35 -9.07 -19.69
N ASP A 60 -4.79 -10.27 -20.07
CA ASP A 60 -5.24 -10.59 -21.41
C ASP A 60 -6.68 -10.15 -21.69
N ASN A 61 -7.46 -9.89 -20.63
CA ASN A 61 -8.83 -9.46 -20.76
C ASN A 61 -8.94 -7.94 -21.02
N PRO A 62 -9.50 -7.51 -22.16
CA PRO A 62 -9.64 -6.09 -22.50
C PRO A 62 -10.42 -5.26 -21.46
N VAL A 63 -11.37 -5.88 -20.75
CA VAL A 63 -12.17 -5.23 -19.69
C VAL A 63 -11.28 -4.74 -18.56
N TYR A 64 -10.18 -5.44 -18.28
CA TYR A 64 -9.32 -5.14 -17.14
C TYR A 64 -8.11 -4.27 -17.50
N ARG A 65 -7.74 -4.12 -18.77
CA ARG A 65 -6.57 -3.34 -19.20
C ARG A 65 -6.61 -1.88 -18.75
N ASN A 66 -7.81 -1.30 -18.68
CA ASN A 66 -8.00 0.09 -18.26
C ASN A 66 -8.19 0.24 -16.75
N THR A 67 -8.45 -0.87 -16.06
CA THR A 67 -8.77 -0.88 -14.62
C THR A 67 -7.57 -1.23 -13.76
N PHE A 68 -6.66 -2.08 -14.27
CA PHE A 68 -5.51 -2.57 -13.51
C PHE A 68 -4.19 -2.33 -14.23
N ASP A 69 -3.20 -1.93 -13.43
CA ASP A 69 -1.79 -1.92 -13.81
C ASP A 69 -1.03 -3.02 -13.05
N PHE A 70 0.11 -3.43 -13.61
CA PHE A 70 0.92 -4.53 -13.09
C PHE A 70 2.40 -4.17 -13.06
N CYS A 71 3.11 -4.69 -12.06
CA CYS A 71 4.56 -4.65 -11.99
C CYS A 71 5.09 -5.96 -11.38
N THR A 72 5.86 -6.72 -12.13
CA THR A 72 6.54 -7.91 -11.60
C THR A 72 7.95 -7.51 -11.16
N ASN A 73 8.30 -7.84 -9.92
CA ASN A 73 9.61 -7.54 -9.36
C ASN A 73 10.64 -8.63 -9.69
N SER A 74 11.90 -8.39 -9.31
CA SER A 74 13.01 -9.31 -9.56
C SER A 74 12.88 -10.66 -8.83
N SER A 75 12.09 -10.73 -7.75
CA SER A 75 11.79 -11.98 -7.05
C SER A 75 10.64 -12.77 -7.69
N GLY A 76 10.04 -12.24 -8.77
CA GLY A 76 8.90 -12.84 -9.47
C GLY A 76 7.54 -12.55 -8.83
N SER A 77 7.49 -11.83 -7.71
CA SER A 77 6.21 -11.36 -7.16
C SER A 77 5.62 -10.26 -8.04
N THR A 78 4.30 -10.27 -8.21
CA THR A 78 3.61 -9.29 -9.04
C THR A 78 2.74 -8.37 -8.18
N TYR A 79 2.96 -7.07 -8.31
CA TYR A 79 2.06 -6.04 -7.81
C TYR A 79 0.90 -5.86 -8.78
N VAL A 80 -0.30 -5.79 -8.24
CA VAL A 80 -1.54 -5.51 -8.98
C VAL A 80 -2.09 -4.20 -8.43
N PHE A 81 -2.30 -3.21 -9.27
CA PHE A 81 -2.79 -1.88 -8.92
C PHE A 81 -4.19 -1.68 -9.47
N ASN A 82 -5.16 -1.40 -8.61
CA ASN A 82 -6.45 -0.88 -9.03
C ASN A 82 -6.29 0.62 -9.30
N LYS A 83 -6.31 1.01 -10.57
CA LYS A 83 -6.00 2.36 -11.03
C LYS A 83 -6.86 3.43 -10.34
N GLU A 84 -8.17 3.22 -10.26
CA GLU A 84 -9.10 4.15 -9.63
C GLU A 84 -8.74 4.36 -8.15
N LYS A 85 -8.45 3.28 -7.43
CA LYS A 85 -8.14 3.34 -6.00
C LYS A 85 -6.75 3.90 -5.73
N VAL A 86 -5.77 3.63 -6.59
CA VAL A 86 -4.46 4.28 -6.49
C VAL A 86 -4.56 5.78 -6.75
N LEU A 87 -5.37 6.22 -7.73
CA LEU A 87 -5.64 7.64 -7.95
C LEU A 87 -6.30 8.31 -6.73
N GLU A 88 -7.23 7.63 -6.05
CA GLU A 88 -7.81 8.11 -4.79
C GLU A 88 -6.74 8.28 -3.68
N VAL A 89 -5.85 7.31 -3.53
CA VAL A 89 -4.73 7.39 -2.56
C VAL A 89 -3.83 8.57 -2.91
N ILE A 90 -3.41 8.70 -4.17
CA ILE A 90 -2.59 9.82 -4.64
C ILE A 90 -3.28 11.15 -4.37
N LYS A 91 -4.58 11.28 -4.67
CA LYS A 91 -5.34 12.50 -4.41
C LYS A 91 -5.29 12.90 -2.94
N ASN A 92 -5.44 11.94 -2.03
CA ASN A 92 -5.46 12.17 -0.59
C ASN A 92 -4.07 12.40 0.01
N LYS A 93 -3.00 11.88 -0.63
CA LYS A 93 -1.61 11.90 -0.14
C LYS A 93 -0.66 12.55 -1.15
N LYS A 94 -1.16 13.48 -1.95
CA LYS A 94 -0.48 14.06 -3.12
C LYS A 94 0.87 14.66 -2.76
N GLU A 95 0.98 15.32 -1.63
CA GLU A 95 2.22 15.98 -1.23
C GLU A 95 3.38 14.99 -1.11
N ILE A 96 3.16 13.83 -0.47
CA ILE A 96 4.21 12.83 -0.31
C ILE A 96 4.64 12.27 -1.66
N TYR A 97 3.67 11.89 -2.50
CA TYR A 97 3.99 11.39 -3.84
C TYR A 97 4.78 12.41 -4.68
N THR A 98 4.37 13.68 -4.69
CA THR A 98 5.08 14.71 -5.45
C THR A 98 6.49 14.94 -4.94
N VAL A 99 6.67 15.00 -3.63
CA VAL A 99 8.01 15.16 -3.00
C VAL A 99 8.91 13.96 -3.31
N ARG A 100 8.37 12.75 -3.13
CA ARG A 100 9.15 11.51 -3.30
C ARG A 100 9.48 11.18 -4.75
N LEU A 101 8.62 11.56 -5.68
CA LEU A 101 8.83 11.38 -7.13
C LEU A 101 9.55 12.57 -7.78
N GLY A 102 9.90 13.60 -7.01
CA GLY A 102 10.58 14.80 -7.53
C GLY A 102 9.70 15.63 -8.47
N LEU A 103 8.39 15.63 -8.27
CA LEU A 103 7.42 16.33 -9.12
C LEU A 103 7.10 17.72 -8.56
N ASN A 104 6.53 18.57 -9.42
CA ASN A 104 6.00 19.86 -9.00
C ASN A 104 4.75 19.66 -8.12
N LYS A 105 4.61 20.48 -7.07
CA LYS A 105 3.41 20.48 -6.21
C LYS A 105 2.11 20.76 -6.97
N ALA A 106 2.19 21.48 -8.11
CA ALA A 106 1.07 21.75 -8.98
C ALA A 106 0.67 20.58 -9.89
N SER A 107 1.50 19.53 -10.00
CA SER A 107 1.19 18.36 -10.84
C SER A 107 -0.21 17.80 -10.53
N SER A 108 -0.95 17.42 -11.55
CA SER A 108 -2.25 16.77 -11.39
C SER A 108 -2.11 15.37 -10.77
N VAL A 109 -3.21 14.81 -10.31
CA VAL A 109 -3.23 13.43 -9.76
C VAL A 109 -2.84 12.43 -10.83
N GLU A 110 -3.28 12.64 -12.06
CA GLU A 110 -2.97 11.81 -13.23
C GLU A 110 -1.47 11.88 -13.59
N GLU A 111 -0.87 13.07 -13.55
CA GLU A 111 0.58 13.22 -13.78
C GLU A 111 1.40 12.48 -12.72
N VAL A 112 0.98 12.56 -11.46
CA VAL A 112 1.62 11.82 -10.36
C VAL A 112 1.47 10.32 -10.57
N TYR A 113 0.27 9.84 -10.93
CA TYR A 113 0.02 8.43 -11.25
C TYR A 113 0.90 7.95 -12.41
N ASN A 114 0.95 8.72 -13.49
CA ASN A 114 1.76 8.38 -14.67
C ASN A 114 3.26 8.32 -14.33
N ALA A 115 3.75 9.24 -13.50
CA ALA A 115 5.13 9.21 -13.00
C ALA A 115 5.40 7.98 -12.12
N LEU A 116 4.46 7.63 -11.24
CA LEU A 116 4.53 6.41 -10.41
C LEU A 116 4.61 5.16 -11.29
N MET A 117 3.74 5.04 -12.30
CA MET A 117 3.71 3.88 -13.20
C MET A 117 4.91 3.83 -14.14
N LYS A 118 5.42 4.97 -14.59
CA LYS A 118 6.65 5.05 -15.39
C LYS A 118 7.86 4.51 -14.62
N ASN A 119 7.93 4.79 -13.33
CA ASN A 119 9.04 4.40 -12.45
C ASN A 119 8.72 3.12 -11.63
N LYS A 120 7.66 2.39 -11.96
CA LYS A 120 7.18 1.25 -11.16
C LYS A 120 8.23 0.16 -10.95
N THR A 121 9.08 -0.11 -11.92
CA THR A 121 10.14 -1.12 -11.79
C THR A 121 11.19 -0.71 -10.76
N GLU A 122 11.56 0.58 -10.70
CA GLU A 122 12.46 1.09 -9.67
C GLU A 122 11.79 1.08 -8.29
N ILE A 123 10.53 1.53 -8.22
CA ILE A 123 9.84 1.70 -6.94
C ILE A 123 9.43 0.36 -6.33
N PHE A 124 8.89 -0.57 -7.13
CA PHE A 124 8.34 -1.84 -6.67
C PHE A 124 9.24 -3.04 -6.94
N GLY A 125 10.36 -2.83 -7.61
CA GLY A 125 11.19 -3.91 -8.18
C GLY A 125 12.20 -4.59 -7.24
N CYS A 126 12.16 -4.35 -5.94
CA CYS A 126 13.12 -4.91 -4.95
C CYS A 126 14.60 -4.55 -5.17
N THR A 127 14.93 -3.77 -6.20
CA THR A 127 16.32 -3.41 -6.53
C THR A 127 16.78 -2.13 -5.84
N SER A 128 15.86 -1.28 -5.44
CA SER A 128 16.12 -0.08 -4.65
C SER A 128 15.96 -0.40 -3.17
N LYS A 129 16.92 -1.12 -2.60
CA LYS A 129 16.97 -1.30 -1.15
C LYS A 129 16.73 0.06 -0.50
N ASP A 130 15.66 0.15 0.28
CA ASP A 130 15.41 1.23 1.24
C ASP A 130 14.97 2.60 0.68
N LYS A 131 14.77 2.75 -0.64
CA LYS A 131 14.51 4.09 -1.21
C LYS A 131 13.03 4.53 -1.23
N TYR A 132 12.07 3.62 -1.36
CA TYR A 132 10.66 3.94 -1.63
C TYR A 132 9.66 3.14 -0.77
N HIS A 133 10.02 2.69 0.41
CA HIS A 133 9.12 1.90 1.27
C HIS A 133 7.83 2.66 1.63
N ASP A 134 7.93 3.98 1.80
CA ASP A 134 6.78 4.84 2.04
C ASP A 134 5.81 4.86 0.84
N ILE A 135 6.31 5.05 -0.37
CA ILE A 135 5.49 5.05 -1.60
C ILE A 135 4.88 3.67 -1.84
N VAL A 136 5.66 2.61 -1.66
CA VAL A 136 5.15 1.23 -1.77
C VAL A 136 4.04 0.99 -0.75
N GLY A 137 4.28 1.33 0.51
CA GLY A 137 3.31 1.17 1.59
C GLY A 137 2.03 1.96 1.35
N LEU A 138 2.14 3.26 0.99
CA LEU A 138 1.00 4.10 0.64
C LEU A 138 0.18 3.52 -0.52
N THR A 139 0.86 3.08 -1.57
CA THR A 139 0.21 2.49 -2.75
C THR A 139 -0.49 1.17 -2.41
N LEU A 140 0.02 0.41 -1.44
CA LEU A 140 -0.62 -0.78 -0.89
C LEU A 140 -1.78 -0.45 0.07
N GLY A 141 -1.99 0.82 0.41
CA GLY A 141 -3.07 1.30 1.29
C GLY A 141 -2.71 1.34 2.76
N PHE A 142 -1.43 1.30 3.13
CA PHE A 142 -1.01 1.46 4.53
C PHE A 142 -1.18 2.91 5.03
N PRO A 143 -1.35 3.12 6.35
CA PRO A 143 -1.43 4.44 6.94
C PRO A 143 -0.18 5.29 6.65
N GLU A 144 -0.39 6.58 6.37
CA GLU A 144 0.64 7.49 5.89
C GLU A 144 1.82 7.62 6.84
N LYS A 145 1.54 7.89 8.10
CA LYS A 145 2.61 8.16 9.07
C LYS A 145 3.41 6.90 9.38
N SER A 146 2.73 5.75 9.39
CA SER A 146 3.37 4.45 9.58
C SER A 146 4.36 4.14 8.44
N THR A 147 3.98 4.43 7.20
CA THR A 147 4.86 4.21 6.05
C THR A 147 6.05 5.17 6.02
N MET A 148 5.83 6.44 6.38
CA MET A 148 6.90 7.43 6.49
C MET A 148 7.90 7.07 7.59
N MET A 149 7.42 6.63 8.76
CA MET A 149 8.28 6.17 9.85
C MET A 149 9.10 4.96 9.43
N PHE A 150 8.47 4.00 8.75
CA PHE A 150 9.17 2.83 8.24
C PHE A 150 10.25 3.19 7.21
N GLN A 151 10.00 4.18 6.35
CA GLN A 151 11.03 4.70 5.44
C GLN A 151 12.23 5.27 6.20
N LEU A 152 11.99 6.07 7.24
CA LEU A 152 13.07 6.63 8.07
C LEU A 152 13.85 5.55 8.82
N GLU A 153 13.16 4.52 9.34
CA GLU A 153 13.79 3.36 9.98
C GLU A 153 14.76 2.64 9.03
N ASN A 154 14.31 2.38 7.80
CA ASN A 154 15.15 1.71 6.81
C ASN A 154 16.37 2.57 6.43
N MET A 155 16.19 3.88 6.25
CA MET A 155 17.31 4.78 5.97
C MET A 155 18.29 4.90 7.13
N ALA A 156 17.80 4.80 8.35
CA ALA A 156 18.61 4.80 9.57
C ALA A 156 19.28 3.45 9.84
N ASN A 157 18.93 2.42 9.07
CA ASN A 157 19.33 1.03 9.34
C ASN A 157 19.02 0.62 10.80
N VAL A 158 17.82 0.97 11.25
CA VAL A 158 17.38 0.73 12.63
C VAL A 158 17.13 -0.76 12.84
N ASP A 159 17.86 -1.35 13.77
CA ASP A 159 17.55 -2.70 14.26
C ASP A 159 16.23 -2.67 15.08
N TYR A 160 15.44 -3.75 14.98
CA TYR A 160 14.18 -3.89 15.73
C TYR A 160 14.37 -3.71 17.24
N VAL A 161 15.54 -4.11 17.77
CA VAL A 161 15.91 -3.93 19.19
C VAL A 161 15.94 -2.45 19.59
N LEU A 162 16.22 -1.55 18.66
CA LEU A 162 16.25 -0.11 18.96
C LEU A 162 14.87 0.44 19.27
N ARG A 163 13.79 -0.17 18.77
CA ARG A 163 12.41 0.24 19.07
C ARG A 163 12.06 0.10 20.56
N ASP A 164 12.76 -0.80 21.28
CA ASP A 164 12.59 -1.00 22.70
C ASP A 164 13.30 0.08 23.54
N ASN A 165 14.11 0.94 22.90
CA ASN A 165 14.71 2.12 23.49
C ASN A 165 14.14 3.40 22.85
N PRO A 166 12.97 3.89 23.30
CA PRO A 166 12.26 4.99 22.64
C PRO A 166 13.06 6.27 22.50
N SER A 167 13.92 6.60 23.47
CA SER A 167 14.75 7.81 23.44
C SER A 167 15.75 7.78 22.31
N LYS A 168 16.51 6.69 22.21
CA LYS A 168 17.51 6.50 21.16
C LYS A 168 16.86 6.33 19.78
N TYR A 169 15.75 5.63 19.70
CA TYR A 169 14.96 5.48 18.49
C TYR A 169 14.52 6.85 17.93
N LYS A 170 13.94 7.72 18.77
CA LYS A 170 13.53 9.07 18.39
C LYS A 170 14.70 9.91 17.88
N GLU A 171 15.82 9.88 18.61
CA GLU A 171 17.04 10.62 18.24
C GLU A 171 17.54 10.23 16.85
N VAL A 172 17.63 8.93 16.58
CA VAL A 172 18.09 8.42 15.29
C VAL A 172 17.15 8.82 14.17
N LEU A 173 15.83 8.68 14.33
CA LEU A 173 14.87 9.06 13.30
C LEU A 173 14.83 10.57 13.06
N LEU A 174 14.94 11.41 14.10
CA LEU A 174 15.02 12.86 13.97
C LEU A 174 16.28 13.27 13.20
N LYS A 175 17.41 12.61 13.47
CA LYS A 175 18.66 12.86 12.73
C LYS A 175 18.49 12.55 11.23
N VAL A 176 17.82 11.45 10.86
CA VAL A 176 17.55 11.14 9.46
C VAL A 176 16.56 12.13 8.85
N LEU A 177 15.48 12.46 9.56
CA LEU A 177 14.46 13.39 9.09
C LEU A 177 15.05 14.78 8.80
N GLN A 178 15.92 15.27 9.68
CA GLN A 178 16.52 16.62 9.61
C GLN A 178 17.81 16.68 8.77
N GLY A 179 18.34 15.52 8.38
CA GLY A 179 19.57 15.43 7.62
C GLY A 179 19.42 15.88 6.16
N GLU A 180 20.54 16.21 5.52
CA GLU A 180 20.58 16.67 4.12
C GLU A 180 20.00 15.66 3.13
N ASN A 181 20.13 14.37 3.42
CA ASN A 181 19.63 13.27 2.61
C ASN A 181 18.19 12.86 2.98
N SER A 182 17.50 13.66 3.79
CA SER A 182 16.11 13.37 4.16
C SER A 182 15.22 13.27 2.93
N PRO A 183 14.42 12.19 2.80
CA PRO A 183 13.48 12.02 1.70
C PRO A 183 12.32 13.03 1.81
N TYR A 184 12.19 13.70 2.96
CA TYR A 184 11.08 14.59 3.32
C TYR A 184 11.46 16.06 3.43
N LYS A 185 12.70 16.44 3.04
CA LYS A 185 13.18 17.82 3.13
C LYS A 185 12.34 18.84 2.34
N ASN A 186 11.62 18.38 1.30
CA ASN A 186 10.78 19.23 0.45
C ASN A 186 9.29 19.19 0.83
N LEU A 187 8.91 18.54 1.93
CA LEU A 187 7.56 18.64 2.48
C LEU A 187 7.24 20.08 2.84
N SER A 188 5.94 20.39 2.90
CA SER A 188 5.49 21.65 3.50
C SER A 188 5.95 21.74 4.96
N LYS A 189 6.14 22.96 5.44
CA LYS A 189 6.56 23.19 6.83
C LYS A 189 5.60 22.58 7.85
N SER A 190 4.30 22.54 7.53
CA SER A 190 3.28 21.90 8.38
C SER A 190 3.45 20.39 8.43
N SER A 191 3.54 19.72 7.26
CA SER A 191 3.70 18.26 7.19
C SER A 191 5.02 17.79 7.79
N PHE A 192 6.09 18.55 7.57
CA PHE A 192 7.39 18.25 8.19
C PHE A 192 7.33 18.33 9.73
N LYS A 193 6.73 19.40 10.27
CA LYS A 193 6.56 19.57 11.74
C LYS A 193 5.65 18.50 12.33
N GLU A 194 4.60 18.11 11.61
CA GLU A 194 3.72 17.01 12.05
C GLU A 194 4.50 15.70 12.15
N LEU A 195 5.28 15.34 11.14
CA LEU A 195 6.12 14.14 11.18
C LEU A 195 7.16 14.20 12.31
N GLU A 196 7.79 15.35 12.50
CA GLU A 196 8.72 15.58 13.62
C GLU A 196 8.03 15.39 14.99
N LYS A 197 6.81 15.90 15.13
CA LYS A 197 5.99 15.70 16.34
C LYS A 197 5.69 14.23 16.59
N ILE A 198 5.28 13.50 15.56
CA ILE A 198 4.99 12.07 15.64
C ILE A 198 6.22 11.28 16.11
N ILE A 199 7.41 11.59 15.59
CA ILE A 199 8.63 10.96 16.05
C ILE A 199 8.89 11.27 17.53
N LYS A 200 8.75 12.53 17.95
CA LYS A 200 8.95 12.95 19.35
C LYS A 200 7.97 12.28 20.32
N GLU A 201 6.74 12.05 19.87
CA GLU A 201 5.67 11.44 20.65
C GLU A 201 5.62 9.91 20.51
N TYR A 202 6.52 9.31 19.74
CA TYR A 202 6.54 7.86 19.52
C TYR A 202 6.53 7.09 20.82
N LYS A 203 5.63 6.10 20.88
CA LYS A 203 5.57 5.10 21.96
C LYS A 203 5.56 3.73 21.30
N PRO A 204 6.40 2.79 21.78
CA PRO A 204 6.36 1.43 21.27
C PRO A 204 4.98 0.82 21.51
N ILE A 205 4.44 0.19 20.48
CA ILE A 205 3.18 -0.53 20.56
C ILE A 205 3.40 -1.95 20.10
N ASN A 206 2.95 -2.89 20.93
CA ASN A 206 2.76 -4.26 20.52
C ASN A 206 1.41 -4.39 19.81
N TYR A 207 1.41 -4.22 18.49
CA TYR A 207 0.27 -4.61 17.68
C TYR A 207 0.47 -6.02 17.17
N GLU A 208 -0.56 -6.85 17.34
CA GLU A 208 -0.67 -8.05 16.55
C GLU A 208 -0.82 -7.64 15.07
N SER A 209 0.07 -8.17 14.22
CA SER A 209 -0.02 -7.93 12.79
C SER A 209 -1.35 -8.49 12.28
N SER A 210 -2.13 -7.65 11.61
CA SER A 210 -3.32 -8.15 10.95
C SER A 210 -2.93 -9.01 9.74
N VAL A 211 -3.76 -10.00 9.45
CA VAL A 211 -3.61 -10.88 8.29
C VAL A 211 -3.51 -10.10 6.97
N TYR A 212 -4.11 -8.90 6.89
CA TYR A 212 -4.17 -8.08 5.68
C TYR A 212 -3.09 -7.02 5.59
N TYR A 213 -2.52 -6.65 6.74
CA TYR A 213 -1.46 -5.67 6.85
C TYR A 213 -0.45 -6.18 7.89
N PRO A 214 0.58 -6.93 7.47
CA PRO A 214 1.60 -7.45 8.36
C PRO A 214 2.54 -6.34 8.88
N PHE A 215 1.96 -5.21 9.26
CA PHE A 215 2.65 -3.99 9.61
C PHE A 215 2.27 -3.55 11.00
N LYS A 216 3.25 -3.17 11.81
CA LYS A 216 2.98 -2.54 13.10
C LYS A 216 2.53 -1.09 12.84
N ALA A 217 1.26 -0.79 13.11
CA ALA A 217 0.78 0.58 13.05
C ALA A 217 1.41 1.43 14.13
N LEU A 218 1.55 2.73 13.87
CA LEU A 218 1.95 3.69 14.90
C LEU A 218 0.83 3.92 15.91
N ALA A 219 1.21 4.31 17.13
CA ALA A 219 0.28 4.61 18.21
C ALA A 219 -0.78 5.66 17.85
N ASN A 220 -0.43 6.57 16.96
CA ASN A 220 -1.29 7.67 16.54
C ASN A 220 -2.15 7.36 15.31
N GLU A 221 -2.01 6.17 14.71
CA GLU A 221 -2.85 5.71 13.61
C GLU A 221 -3.61 4.39 13.88
N PRO A 222 -3.83 3.96 15.13
CA PRO A 222 -4.44 2.66 15.40
C PRO A 222 -5.89 2.58 14.92
N GLN A 223 -6.60 3.69 14.97
CA GLN A 223 -7.99 3.77 14.55
C GLN A 223 -8.12 3.65 13.03
N GLU A 224 -7.23 4.31 12.26
CA GLU A 224 -7.20 4.20 10.80
C GLU A 224 -6.86 2.78 10.37
N PHE A 225 -5.86 2.18 10.99
CA PHE A 225 -5.45 0.81 10.71
C PHE A 225 -6.57 -0.19 11.05
N ALA A 226 -7.20 -0.05 12.21
CA ALA A 226 -8.33 -0.91 12.60
C ALA A 226 -9.52 -0.74 11.66
N ARG A 227 -9.82 0.49 11.24
CA ARG A 227 -10.90 0.78 10.28
C ARG A 227 -10.66 0.11 8.93
N ILE A 228 -9.45 0.20 8.39
CA ILE A 228 -9.07 -0.40 7.11
C ILE A 228 -9.15 -1.92 7.21
N ASN A 229 -8.59 -2.52 8.26
CA ASN A 229 -8.64 -3.96 8.47
C ASN A 229 -10.07 -4.47 8.63
N LYS A 230 -10.89 -3.75 9.40
CA LYS A 230 -12.30 -4.10 9.58
C LYS A 230 -13.05 -4.04 8.25
N ALA A 231 -12.87 -2.99 7.45
CA ALA A 231 -13.54 -2.86 6.16
C ALA A 231 -13.19 -4.01 5.20
N ILE A 232 -11.93 -4.44 5.18
CA ILE A 232 -11.49 -5.58 4.36
C ILE A 232 -12.04 -6.89 4.92
N ALA A 233 -11.99 -7.09 6.25
CA ALA A 233 -12.53 -8.28 6.89
C ALA A 233 -14.03 -8.40 6.70
N ASP A 234 -14.77 -7.30 6.90
CA ASP A 234 -16.22 -7.25 6.68
C ASP A 234 -16.58 -7.56 5.22
N PHE A 235 -15.81 -7.01 4.25
CA PHE A 235 -16.00 -7.36 2.85
C PHE A 235 -15.79 -8.86 2.61
N ILE A 236 -14.69 -9.44 3.09
CA ILE A 236 -14.38 -10.86 2.87
C ILE A 236 -15.42 -11.77 3.53
N ASN A 237 -15.85 -11.44 4.75
CA ASN A 237 -16.81 -12.22 5.50
C ASN A 237 -18.24 -12.16 4.91
N ASN A 238 -18.60 -11.01 4.34
CA ASN A 238 -19.91 -10.78 3.74
C ASN A 238 -19.94 -11.09 2.24
N PHE A 239 -18.80 -11.38 1.63
CA PHE A 239 -18.72 -11.71 0.23
C PHE A 239 -19.39 -13.06 -0.04
N SER A 240 -20.54 -13.03 -0.73
CA SER A 240 -21.29 -14.21 -1.10
C SER A 240 -21.06 -14.56 -2.57
N PHE A 241 -20.74 -15.84 -2.84
CA PHE A 241 -20.65 -16.32 -4.22
C PHE A 241 -22.00 -16.32 -4.95
N LYS A 242 -23.12 -16.24 -4.20
CA LYS A 242 -24.45 -16.13 -4.78
C LYS A 242 -24.69 -14.79 -5.47
N ASP A 243 -23.91 -13.76 -5.09
CA ASP A 243 -23.99 -12.43 -5.67
C ASP A 243 -23.21 -12.32 -6.99
N LEU A 244 -22.58 -13.42 -7.42
CA LEU A 244 -21.75 -13.51 -8.62
C LEU A 244 -22.34 -14.41 -9.72
N CYS A 245 -23.49 -15.03 -9.45
CA CYS A 245 -24.21 -15.90 -10.41
C CYS A 245 -25.48 -15.16 -10.95
#